data_04d20d290e97402cf7573a573ffa7c73
#
_entry.id   04d20d290e97402cf7573a573ffa7c73
#
_cell.length_a   1.000
_cell.length_b   1.000
_cell.length_c   1.000
_cell.angle_alpha   90.00
_cell.angle_beta   90.00
_cell.angle_gamma   90.00
#
_symmetry.space_group_name_H-M   'P 1'
#
loop_
_entity.id
_entity.type
_entity.pdbx_description
1 polymer ?
#
loop_
_entity_poly.entity_id
_entity_poly.type
_entity_poly.pdbx_seq_one_letter_code
_entity_poly.pdbx_strand_id
1 'polypeptide(L)'
;MPAVGERASQTARGSSPRPRASIRCRVRVGIFGSCVTRDLFEDAAVRPALARYASRSSLISAVAAPVALDAERVQLDSAFQRRCVIEDFEKSFLGGLERDLLDWLVVDLIDERFDVLRTPASYVTCSSAYSRAGLEDDHGFARVRRLTGEAAALIERAAQAFAERLTAVLPAERVIIHHAHWMTRYRDGEELHAFPADRVDFAEHHNAALDHAYDVLERGLGGRAATIALDRGRQFADARHRWGLEPYHYDANYNAAALGRLRALVNR
;
A
#
# COMPACT_ATOMS: atom_id res chain seq x y z
N MET A 1 52.91 68.25 28.88
CA MET A 1 53.20 67.55 27.66
C MET A 1 52.42 66.25 27.71
N PRO A 2 51.24 66.08 27.03
CA PRO A 2 50.48 64.91 27.10
C PRO A 2 50.84 63.94 25.91
N ALA A 3 50.79 62.63 26.22
CA ALA A 3 51.07 61.57 25.32
C ALA A 3 49.90 61.30 24.35
N VAL A 4 50.26 61.05 23.11
CA VAL A 4 49.37 60.77 21.98
C VAL A 4 48.85 59.30 22.11
N GLY A 5 47.53 59.11 22.17
CA GLY A 5 46.87 57.80 22.16
C GLY A 5 46.64 57.34 20.72
N GLU A 6 47.16 56.15 20.46
CA GLU A 6 46.99 55.40 19.23
C GLU A 6 45.59 54.78 19.19
N ARG A 7 44.77 55.05 18.15
CA ARG A 7 43.49 54.46 17.90
C ARG A 7 43.70 53.20 17.09
N ALA A 8 43.41 52.07 17.73
CA ALA A 8 43.33 50.77 17.04
C ALA A 8 42.08 50.70 16.15
N SER A 9 42.30 50.54 14.87
CA SER A 9 41.28 50.26 13.85
C SER A 9 40.75 48.82 14.01
N GLN A 10 39.49 48.67 14.43
CA GLN A 10 38.77 47.37 14.40
C GLN A 10 38.27 47.11 12.98
N THR A 11 38.93 46.19 12.28
CA THR A 11 38.43 45.64 11.06
C THR A 11 37.23 44.74 11.32
N ALA A 12 36.07 45.13 10.86
CA ALA A 12 34.82 44.34 10.86
C ALA A 12 35.04 43.09 9.99
N ARG A 13 35.05 41.94 10.63
CA ARG A 13 35.00 40.64 9.93
C ARG A 13 33.62 40.46 9.36
N GLY A 14 33.49 40.48 8.04
CA GLY A 14 32.29 40.15 7.29
C GLY A 14 31.84 38.72 7.57
N SER A 15 30.72 38.58 8.21
CA SER A 15 30.03 37.26 8.34
C SER A 15 29.44 36.87 7.02
N SER A 16 30.07 35.94 6.32
CA SER A 16 29.48 35.27 5.16
C SER A 16 28.16 34.62 5.53
N PRO A 17 27.07 34.80 4.77
CA PRO A 17 25.82 34.13 5.04
C PRO A 17 26.02 32.63 4.83
N ARG A 18 25.78 31.84 5.87
CA ARG A 18 25.72 30.37 5.76
C ARG A 18 24.66 30.01 4.72
N PRO A 19 24.94 29.08 3.78
CA PRO A 19 23.94 28.64 2.83
C PRO A 19 22.75 28.06 3.63
N ARG A 20 21.58 28.63 3.41
CA ARG A 20 20.32 28.05 3.90
C ARG A 20 20.24 26.62 3.35
N ALA A 21 20.32 25.62 4.21
CA ALA A 21 20.02 24.25 3.85
C ALA A 21 18.61 24.26 3.24
N SER A 22 18.53 23.98 1.94
CA SER A 22 17.24 23.78 1.28
C SER A 22 16.57 22.62 2.00
N ILE A 23 15.47 22.89 2.70
CA ILE A 23 14.59 21.85 3.20
C ILE A 23 14.06 21.17 1.94
N ARG A 24 14.71 20.09 1.50
CA ARG A 24 14.14 19.22 0.46
C ARG A 24 12.86 18.68 1.07
N CYS A 25 11.72 19.17 0.59
CA CYS A 25 10.43 18.66 0.94
C CYS A 25 10.46 17.15 0.58
N ARG A 26 10.32 16.32 1.60
CA ARG A 26 10.41 14.86 1.42
C ARG A 26 9.15 14.42 0.68
N VAL A 27 9.28 13.75 -0.48
CA VAL A 27 8.15 13.22 -1.25
C VAL A 27 7.28 12.36 -0.34
N ARG A 28 5.99 12.67 -0.28
CA ARG A 28 5.00 12.02 0.58
C ARG A 28 4.24 10.98 -0.23
N VAL A 29 4.38 9.70 0.13
CA VAL A 29 3.76 8.59 -0.56
C VAL A 29 2.70 7.95 0.33
N GLY A 30 1.51 7.71 -0.24
CA GLY A 30 0.49 6.86 0.35
C GLY A 30 0.56 5.45 -0.23
N ILE A 31 0.06 4.48 0.50
CA ILE A 31 -0.14 3.10 0.05
C ILE A 31 -1.59 2.71 0.32
N PHE A 32 -2.28 2.23 -0.71
CA PHE A 32 -3.46 1.40 -0.59
C PHE A 32 -3.08 0.00 -1.07
N GLY A 33 -2.98 -0.96 -0.14
CA GLY A 33 -2.53 -2.31 -0.49
C GLY A 33 -1.90 -3.05 0.69
N SER A 34 -1.09 -4.04 0.36
CA SER A 34 -0.59 -5.05 1.29
C SER A 34 0.79 -4.76 1.87
N CYS A 35 1.32 -5.74 2.62
CA CYS A 35 2.71 -5.76 3.07
C CYS A 35 3.70 -5.73 1.90
N VAL A 36 3.35 -6.23 0.73
CA VAL A 36 4.20 -6.27 -0.46
C VAL A 36 4.73 -4.88 -0.83
N THR A 37 3.83 -3.91 -1.01
CA THR A 37 4.24 -2.53 -1.28
C THR A 37 4.85 -1.88 -0.04
N ARG A 38 4.35 -2.20 1.17
CA ARG A 38 4.86 -1.65 2.42
C ARG A 38 6.33 -2.01 2.67
N ASP A 39 6.75 -3.22 2.29
CA ASP A 39 8.12 -3.70 2.48
C ASP A 39 9.15 -2.92 1.66
N LEU A 40 8.75 -2.29 0.55
CA LEU A 40 9.61 -1.36 -0.20
C LEU A 40 10.03 -0.13 0.62
N PHE A 41 9.34 0.15 1.71
CA PHE A 41 9.59 1.29 2.60
C PHE A 41 10.33 0.92 3.89
N GLU A 42 10.86 -0.30 4.01
CA GLU A 42 11.61 -0.73 5.20
C GLU A 42 13.01 -0.11 5.29
N ASP A 43 13.68 0.09 4.16
CA ASP A 43 15.00 0.74 4.15
C ASP A 43 14.88 2.25 4.45
N ALA A 44 15.26 2.63 5.66
CA ALA A 44 15.14 4.00 6.16
C ALA A 44 16.05 5.00 5.44
N ALA A 45 17.17 4.54 4.85
CA ALA A 45 18.19 5.45 4.32
C ALA A 45 17.80 6.14 3.00
N VAL A 46 16.85 5.58 2.26
CA VAL A 46 16.62 5.96 0.84
C VAL A 46 15.14 6.07 0.44
N ARG A 47 14.23 6.09 1.38
CA ARG A 47 12.78 6.06 1.08
C ARG A 47 12.13 7.44 1.00
N PRO A 48 11.13 7.61 0.12
CA PRO A 48 10.12 8.66 0.26
C PRO A 48 9.44 8.56 1.63
N ALA A 49 8.86 9.63 2.13
CA ALA A 49 8.14 9.56 3.40
C ALA A 49 6.81 8.80 3.20
N LEU A 50 6.65 7.66 3.85
CA LEU A 50 5.35 6.99 3.93
C LEU A 50 4.42 7.83 4.81
N ALA A 51 3.45 8.49 4.17
CA ALA A 51 2.53 9.42 4.83
C ALA A 51 1.20 8.77 5.21
N ARG A 52 0.74 7.78 4.42
CA ARG A 52 -0.51 7.03 4.66
C ARG A 52 -0.33 5.57 4.28
N TYR A 53 -0.90 4.66 5.04
CA TYR A 53 -0.92 3.24 4.71
C TYR A 53 -2.25 2.61 5.10
N ALA A 54 -3.05 2.24 4.10
CA ALA A 54 -4.24 1.42 4.25
C ALA A 54 -3.93 0.00 3.79
N SER A 55 -4.21 -0.97 4.63
CA SER A 55 -3.97 -2.39 4.40
C SER A 55 -5.14 -3.21 4.91
N ARG A 56 -5.26 -4.44 4.41
CA ARG A 56 -6.34 -5.38 4.78
C ARG A 56 -7.73 -4.87 4.39
N SER A 57 -7.79 -4.03 3.37
CA SER A 57 -9.03 -3.48 2.82
C SER A 57 -9.13 -3.83 1.34
N SER A 58 -10.25 -4.44 0.95
CA SER A 58 -10.60 -4.70 -0.46
C SER A 58 -11.11 -3.41 -1.11
N LEU A 59 -10.91 -3.26 -2.43
CA LEU A 59 -11.55 -2.19 -3.22
C LEU A 59 -13.06 -2.14 -2.99
N ILE A 60 -13.71 -3.32 -2.90
CA ILE A 60 -15.16 -3.43 -2.66
C ILE A 60 -15.53 -2.74 -1.35
N SER A 61 -14.77 -2.99 -0.29
CA SER A 61 -14.99 -2.35 1.00
C SER A 61 -14.66 -0.86 0.96
N ALA A 62 -13.53 -0.49 0.36
CA ALA A 62 -13.03 0.88 0.35
C ALA A 62 -13.99 1.90 -0.29
N VAL A 63 -14.77 1.47 -1.29
CA VAL A 63 -15.74 2.34 -1.99
C VAL A 63 -17.15 2.27 -1.41
N ALA A 64 -17.42 1.32 -0.51
CA ALA A 64 -18.72 1.14 0.11
C ALA A 64 -19.04 2.24 1.14
N ALA A 65 -20.27 2.24 1.66
CA ALA A 65 -20.65 3.14 2.74
C ALA A 65 -20.00 2.71 4.07
N PRO A 66 -19.72 3.62 5.00
CA PRO A 66 -19.26 3.28 6.34
C PRO A 66 -20.24 2.35 7.06
N VAL A 67 -19.69 1.46 7.88
CA VAL A 67 -20.45 0.54 8.73
C VAL A 67 -20.17 0.89 10.19
N ALA A 68 -21.20 1.01 10.99
CA ALA A 68 -21.05 1.30 12.41
C ALA A 68 -20.27 0.17 13.11
N LEU A 69 -19.24 0.53 13.86
CA LEU A 69 -18.43 -0.38 14.65
C LEU A 69 -18.09 0.27 15.99
N ASP A 70 -18.36 -0.42 17.07
CA ASP A 70 -17.80 -0.04 18.36
C ASP A 70 -16.32 -0.43 18.39
N ALA A 71 -15.45 0.57 18.33
CA ALA A 71 -14.00 0.37 18.30
C ALA A 71 -13.45 -0.37 19.53
N GLU A 72 -14.14 -0.31 20.69
CA GLU A 72 -13.72 -1.02 21.91
C GLU A 72 -13.93 -2.53 21.80
N ARG A 73 -14.83 -2.97 20.93
CA ARG A 73 -15.08 -4.40 20.65
C ARG A 73 -13.98 -5.02 19.78
N VAL A 74 -13.16 -4.23 19.12
CA VAL A 74 -12.02 -4.72 18.30
C VAL A 74 -10.85 -5.05 19.22
N GLN A 75 -10.88 -6.24 19.81
CA GLN A 75 -9.87 -6.69 20.77
C GLN A 75 -8.75 -7.43 20.05
N LEU A 76 -7.71 -6.70 19.70
CA LEU A 76 -6.49 -7.22 19.05
C LEU A 76 -5.26 -6.62 19.74
N ASP A 77 -4.27 -7.46 20.05
CA ASP A 77 -3.00 -7.04 20.66
C ASP A 77 -2.21 -6.07 19.76
N SER A 78 -2.30 -6.26 18.46
CA SER A 78 -1.64 -5.39 17.49
C SER A 78 -2.46 -4.12 17.23
N ALA A 79 -1.97 -2.98 17.68
CA ALA A 79 -2.56 -1.67 17.39
C ALA A 79 -2.68 -1.42 15.88
N PHE A 80 -1.74 -1.92 15.07
CA PHE A 80 -1.81 -1.84 13.61
C PHE A 80 -3.02 -2.62 13.07
N GLN A 81 -3.19 -3.88 13.50
CA GLN A 81 -4.30 -4.72 13.02
C GLN A 81 -5.66 -4.17 13.48
N ARG A 82 -5.72 -3.69 14.73
CA ARG A 82 -6.91 -3.02 15.27
C ARG A 82 -7.30 -1.82 14.41
N ARG A 83 -6.34 -0.97 14.07
CA ARG A 83 -6.55 0.18 13.19
C ARG A 83 -7.04 -0.25 11.80
N CYS A 84 -6.45 -1.29 11.18
CA CYS A 84 -6.91 -1.76 9.87
C CYS A 84 -8.39 -2.16 9.87
N VAL A 85 -8.87 -2.85 10.91
CA VAL A 85 -10.29 -3.22 11.04
C VAL A 85 -11.16 -1.98 11.16
N ILE A 86 -10.81 -1.05 12.04
CA ILE A 86 -11.58 0.18 12.26
C ILE A 86 -11.64 1.02 10.99
N GLU A 87 -10.49 1.27 10.33
CA GLU A 87 -10.41 2.05 9.08
C GLU A 87 -11.19 1.41 7.93
N ASP A 88 -11.25 0.06 7.86
CA ASP A 88 -12.05 -0.65 6.86
C ASP A 88 -13.56 -0.46 7.09
N PHE A 89 -14.01 -0.44 8.35
CA PHE A 89 -15.42 -0.15 8.69
C PHE A 89 -15.78 1.31 8.44
N GLU A 90 -14.93 2.24 8.83
CA GLU A 90 -15.13 3.69 8.67
C GLU A 90 -14.97 4.16 7.22
N LYS A 91 -14.37 3.36 6.34
CA LYS A 91 -13.98 3.75 4.96
C LYS A 91 -13.10 5.00 4.94
N SER A 92 -12.26 5.14 5.95
CA SER A 92 -11.54 6.39 6.23
C SER A 92 -10.40 6.67 5.25
N PHE A 93 -9.98 5.70 4.42
CA PHE A 93 -8.87 5.89 3.48
C PHE A 93 -9.17 6.97 2.44
N LEU A 94 -10.17 6.77 1.58
CA LEU A 94 -10.50 7.72 0.50
C LEU A 94 -10.90 9.08 1.05
N GLY A 95 -11.71 9.12 2.12
CA GLY A 95 -12.12 10.36 2.77
C GLY A 95 -10.97 11.11 3.48
N GLY A 96 -9.83 10.46 3.70
CA GLY A 96 -8.65 11.05 4.32
C GLY A 96 -7.64 11.64 3.32
N LEU A 97 -7.68 11.24 2.05
CA LEU A 97 -6.66 11.59 1.05
C LEU A 97 -6.47 13.10 0.85
N GLU A 98 -7.56 13.88 0.85
CA GLU A 98 -7.49 15.35 0.73
C GLU A 98 -6.66 16.00 1.85
N ARG A 99 -6.76 15.45 3.06
CA ARG A 99 -6.02 15.96 4.24
C ARG A 99 -4.57 15.53 4.26
N ASP A 100 -4.28 14.37 3.65
CA ASP A 100 -2.96 13.73 3.72
C ASP A 100 -1.93 14.39 2.82
N LEU A 101 -2.34 15.23 1.85
CA LEU A 101 -1.48 15.97 0.93
C LEU A 101 -0.37 15.07 0.33
N LEU A 102 -0.80 13.97 -0.30
CA LEU A 102 0.13 13.02 -0.92
C LEU A 102 0.68 13.57 -2.23
N ASP A 103 1.97 13.34 -2.47
CA ASP A 103 2.58 13.57 -3.78
C ASP A 103 2.33 12.38 -4.72
N TRP A 104 2.25 11.17 -4.15
CA TRP A 104 2.03 9.93 -4.88
C TRP A 104 1.20 8.94 -4.05
N LEU A 105 0.42 8.12 -4.75
CA LEU A 105 -0.24 6.95 -4.18
C LEU A 105 0.23 5.69 -4.91
N VAL A 106 0.68 4.68 -4.16
CA VAL A 106 0.95 3.34 -4.68
C VAL A 106 -0.21 2.43 -4.33
N VAL A 107 -0.72 1.71 -5.32
CA VAL A 107 -1.83 0.75 -5.16
C VAL A 107 -1.35 -0.64 -5.52
N ASP A 108 -1.46 -1.62 -4.62
CA ASP A 108 -1.41 -3.05 -4.92
C ASP A 108 -2.71 -3.73 -4.49
N LEU A 109 -3.06 -4.81 -5.17
CA LEU A 109 -4.32 -5.51 -4.98
C LEU A 109 -4.16 -6.89 -4.30
N ILE A 110 -3.02 -7.17 -3.67
CA ILE A 110 -2.82 -8.46 -2.95
C ILE A 110 -3.87 -8.64 -1.83
N ASP A 111 -4.35 -7.57 -1.22
CA ASP A 111 -5.39 -7.65 -0.19
C ASP A 111 -6.77 -8.00 -0.74
N GLU A 112 -6.91 -8.04 -2.08
CA GLU A 112 -8.03 -8.67 -2.73
C GLU A 112 -8.08 -10.20 -2.50
N ARG A 113 -7.13 -10.80 -1.80
CA ARG A 113 -7.14 -12.21 -1.33
C ARG A 113 -8.18 -12.49 -0.25
N PHE A 114 -8.74 -11.48 0.39
CA PHE A 114 -9.75 -11.65 1.43
C PHE A 114 -11.16 -11.75 0.83
N ASP A 115 -12.02 -12.55 1.42
CA ASP A 115 -13.45 -12.48 1.17
C ASP A 115 -13.98 -11.11 1.63
N VAL A 116 -15.15 -10.72 1.17
CA VAL A 116 -15.86 -9.59 1.72
C VAL A 116 -17.16 -10.04 2.39
N LEU A 117 -17.59 -9.29 3.36
CA LEU A 117 -18.84 -9.51 4.07
C LEU A 117 -19.85 -8.46 3.62
N ARG A 118 -20.99 -8.93 3.15
CA ARG A 118 -22.12 -8.08 2.77
C ARG A 118 -22.92 -7.75 4.01
N THR A 119 -23.09 -6.48 4.30
CA THR A 119 -24.04 -5.95 5.26
C THR A 119 -25.35 -5.59 4.54
N PRO A 120 -26.43 -5.20 5.24
CA PRO A 120 -27.67 -4.76 4.59
C PRO A 120 -27.50 -3.60 3.60
N ALA A 121 -26.48 -2.73 3.79
CA ALA A 121 -26.29 -1.53 2.99
C ALA A 121 -24.84 -1.30 2.53
N SER A 122 -23.91 -2.20 2.84
CA SER A 122 -22.47 -1.97 2.61
C SER A 122 -21.69 -3.28 2.49
N TYR A 123 -20.35 -3.15 2.47
CA TYR A 123 -19.41 -4.27 2.50
C TYR A 123 -18.27 -3.96 3.47
N VAL A 124 -17.72 -4.99 4.10
CA VAL A 124 -16.48 -4.92 4.89
C VAL A 124 -15.54 -6.07 4.50
N THR A 125 -14.25 -5.86 4.67
CA THR A 125 -13.24 -6.87 4.32
C THR A 125 -13.14 -7.93 5.42
N CYS A 126 -13.35 -9.21 5.07
CA CYS A 126 -13.12 -10.33 5.97
C CYS A 126 -11.62 -10.63 6.07
N SER A 127 -10.85 -9.67 6.55
CA SER A 127 -9.42 -9.83 6.72
C SER A 127 -9.07 -10.76 7.88
N SER A 128 -7.85 -11.30 7.88
CA SER A 128 -7.38 -12.11 9.01
C SER A 128 -7.37 -11.36 10.36
N ALA A 129 -7.31 -10.02 10.33
CA ALA A 129 -7.45 -9.21 11.53
C ALA A 129 -8.91 -9.16 12.00
N TYR A 130 -9.85 -8.99 11.06
CA TYR A 130 -11.29 -9.04 11.37
C TYR A 130 -11.68 -10.38 11.99
N SER A 131 -11.30 -11.51 11.37
CA SER A 131 -11.61 -12.84 11.90
C SER A 131 -11.03 -13.07 13.30
N ARG A 132 -9.80 -12.58 13.57
CA ARG A 132 -9.21 -12.70 14.92
C ARG A 132 -9.80 -11.75 15.95
N ALA A 133 -10.46 -10.69 15.53
CA ALA A 133 -11.14 -9.77 16.45
C ALA A 133 -12.44 -10.34 17.03
N GLY A 134 -12.89 -11.53 16.56
CA GLY A 134 -14.11 -12.19 17.07
C GLY A 134 -15.41 -11.48 16.68
N LEU A 135 -15.41 -10.69 15.61
CA LEU A 135 -16.56 -9.90 15.19
C LEU A 135 -17.54 -10.66 14.28
N GLU A 136 -17.16 -11.84 13.77
CA GLU A 136 -17.96 -12.60 12.80
C GLU A 136 -19.31 -13.03 13.37
N ASP A 137 -19.33 -13.53 14.60
CA ASP A 137 -20.54 -14.03 15.26
C ASP A 137 -21.52 -12.91 15.61
N ASP A 138 -21.00 -11.70 15.81
CA ASP A 138 -21.80 -10.55 16.23
C ASP A 138 -22.57 -9.88 15.08
N HIS A 139 -22.02 -9.91 13.89
CA HIS A 139 -22.56 -9.13 12.78
C HIS A 139 -23.53 -9.91 11.89
N GLY A 140 -23.41 -11.25 11.82
CA GLY A 140 -24.26 -12.09 10.96
C GLY A 140 -24.24 -11.69 9.49
N PHE A 141 -23.15 -11.08 9.01
CA PHE A 141 -23.03 -10.60 7.63
C PHE A 141 -22.85 -11.76 6.65
N ALA A 142 -23.45 -11.66 5.47
CA ALA A 142 -23.32 -12.67 4.44
C ALA A 142 -21.94 -12.60 3.76
N ARG A 143 -21.24 -13.75 3.72
CA ARG A 143 -19.91 -13.84 3.11
C ARG A 143 -20.00 -13.95 1.59
N VAL A 144 -19.36 -13.05 0.88
CA VAL A 144 -19.08 -13.14 -0.56
C VAL A 144 -17.67 -13.69 -0.73
N ARG A 145 -17.59 -14.91 -1.25
CA ARG A 145 -16.30 -15.61 -1.43
C ARG A 145 -15.55 -15.06 -2.62
N ARG A 146 -14.24 -14.95 -2.44
CA ARG A 146 -13.29 -14.60 -3.51
C ARG A 146 -13.34 -15.65 -4.63
N LEU A 147 -12.87 -15.24 -5.82
CA LEU A 147 -12.81 -16.09 -7.00
C LEU A 147 -14.18 -16.63 -7.46
N THR A 148 -15.26 -15.92 -7.14
CA THR A 148 -16.60 -16.18 -7.67
C THR A 148 -16.99 -15.11 -8.68
N GLY A 149 -17.92 -15.44 -9.58
CA GLY A 149 -18.44 -14.46 -10.54
C GLY A 149 -19.08 -13.25 -9.86
N GLU A 150 -19.69 -13.42 -8.67
CA GLU A 150 -20.21 -12.32 -7.87
C GLU A 150 -19.09 -11.40 -7.38
N ALA A 151 -18.00 -11.95 -6.84
CA ALA A 151 -16.84 -11.16 -6.40
C ALA A 151 -16.19 -10.42 -7.57
N ALA A 152 -16.03 -11.06 -8.72
CA ALA A 152 -15.49 -10.43 -9.92
C ALA A 152 -16.32 -9.22 -10.37
N ALA A 153 -17.65 -9.37 -10.43
CA ALA A 153 -18.55 -8.25 -10.79
C ALA A 153 -18.53 -7.13 -9.74
N LEU A 154 -18.34 -7.44 -8.47
CA LEU A 154 -18.19 -6.44 -7.41
C LEU A 154 -16.86 -5.68 -7.54
N ILE A 155 -15.74 -6.39 -7.79
CA ILE A 155 -14.42 -5.78 -7.99
C ILE A 155 -14.43 -4.84 -9.20
N GLU A 156 -15.04 -5.24 -10.31
CA GLU A 156 -15.10 -4.42 -11.51
C GLU A 156 -15.77 -3.07 -11.21
N ARG A 157 -16.93 -3.09 -10.57
CA ARG A 157 -17.61 -1.86 -10.14
C ARG A 157 -16.82 -1.05 -9.11
N ALA A 158 -16.19 -1.76 -8.17
CA ALA A 158 -15.42 -1.12 -7.12
C ALA A 158 -14.14 -0.47 -7.63
N ALA A 159 -13.43 -1.11 -8.56
CA ALA A 159 -12.23 -0.53 -9.18
C ALA A 159 -12.55 0.74 -9.97
N GLN A 160 -13.67 0.74 -10.71
CA GLN A 160 -14.15 1.94 -11.41
C GLN A 160 -14.48 3.06 -10.40
N ALA A 161 -15.28 2.77 -9.38
CA ALA A 161 -15.66 3.76 -8.36
C ALA A 161 -14.45 4.25 -7.53
N PHE A 162 -13.47 3.39 -7.29
CA PHE A 162 -12.23 3.76 -6.61
C PHE A 162 -11.42 4.74 -7.47
N ALA A 163 -11.25 4.45 -8.76
CA ALA A 163 -10.55 5.33 -9.70
C ALA A 163 -11.23 6.71 -9.80
N GLU A 164 -12.56 6.76 -9.89
CA GLU A 164 -13.32 8.01 -9.95
C GLU A 164 -13.12 8.86 -8.68
N ARG A 165 -13.26 8.24 -7.49
CA ARG A 165 -13.06 8.96 -6.22
C ARG A 165 -11.61 9.39 -6.02
N LEU A 166 -10.66 8.54 -6.43
CA LEU A 166 -9.24 8.84 -6.31
C LEU A 166 -8.87 10.02 -7.20
N THR A 167 -9.33 10.04 -8.47
CA THR A 167 -9.00 11.11 -9.42
C THR A 167 -9.66 12.44 -9.09
N ALA A 168 -10.68 12.46 -8.23
CA ALA A 168 -11.24 13.69 -7.70
C ALA A 168 -10.28 14.44 -6.75
N VAL A 169 -9.32 13.74 -6.13
CA VAL A 169 -8.41 14.29 -5.12
C VAL A 169 -6.92 14.20 -5.49
N LEU A 170 -6.55 13.27 -6.36
CA LEU A 170 -5.18 13.05 -6.80
C LEU A 170 -5.15 12.80 -8.31
N PRO A 171 -4.33 13.53 -9.11
CA PRO A 171 -4.21 13.26 -10.55
C PRO A 171 -3.79 11.82 -10.82
N ALA A 172 -4.36 11.17 -11.86
CA ALA A 172 -4.06 9.80 -12.21
C ALA A 172 -2.56 9.57 -12.48
N GLU A 173 -1.86 10.59 -12.99
CA GLU A 173 -0.40 10.58 -13.22
C GLU A 173 0.42 10.52 -11.91
N ARG A 174 -0.21 10.73 -10.76
CA ARG A 174 0.37 10.59 -9.43
C ARG A 174 0.01 9.27 -8.75
N VAL A 175 -0.65 8.38 -9.49
CA VAL A 175 -0.95 7.01 -9.04
C VAL A 175 0.08 6.05 -9.65
N ILE A 176 0.58 5.13 -8.86
CA ILE A 176 1.47 4.05 -9.27
C ILE A 176 0.75 2.74 -8.95
N ILE A 177 0.47 1.94 -9.96
CA ILE A 177 -0.08 0.58 -9.78
C ILE A 177 1.09 -0.39 -9.66
N HIS A 178 1.19 -1.05 -8.52
CA HIS A 178 2.19 -2.08 -8.27
C HIS A 178 1.56 -3.46 -8.56
N HIS A 179 1.88 -4.02 -9.72
CA HIS A 179 1.41 -5.34 -10.18
C HIS A 179 2.06 -6.45 -9.37
N ALA A 180 1.61 -6.61 -8.15
CA ALA A 180 2.04 -7.68 -7.26
C ALA A 180 1.19 -8.93 -7.49
N HIS A 181 1.81 -10.12 -7.52
CA HIS A 181 1.16 -11.40 -7.81
C HIS A 181 1.61 -12.48 -6.85
N TRP A 182 0.90 -13.56 -6.78
CA TRP A 182 1.28 -14.73 -6.01
C TRP A 182 2.35 -15.52 -6.76
N MET A 183 3.44 -15.87 -6.07
CA MET A 183 4.51 -16.68 -6.63
C MET A 183 4.16 -18.15 -6.58
N THR A 184 4.57 -18.89 -7.61
CA THR A 184 4.46 -20.34 -7.67
C THR A 184 5.73 -21.05 -7.20
N ARG A 185 6.81 -20.26 -6.97
CA ARG A 185 8.12 -20.75 -6.53
C ARG A 185 8.68 -19.84 -5.43
N TYR A 186 9.55 -20.42 -4.61
CA TYR A 186 10.22 -19.69 -3.54
C TYR A 186 11.70 -20.06 -3.45
N ARG A 187 12.49 -19.19 -2.83
CA ARG A 187 13.89 -19.42 -2.49
C ARG A 187 14.02 -19.78 -1.03
N ASP A 188 14.90 -20.78 -0.74
CA ASP A 188 15.48 -21.00 0.58
C ASP A 188 17.00 -20.92 0.48
N GLY A 189 17.54 -19.74 0.77
CA GLY A 189 18.94 -19.41 0.45
C GLY A 189 19.18 -19.41 -1.05
N GLU A 190 20.09 -20.26 -1.52
CA GLU A 190 20.42 -20.41 -2.93
C GLU A 190 19.50 -21.40 -3.67
N GLU A 191 18.76 -22.22 -2.95
CA GLU A 191 17.90 -23.25 -3.53
C GLU A 191 16.56 -22.68 -3.98
N LEU A 192 16.07 -23.21 -5.11
CA LEU A 192 14.79 -22.83 -5.70
C LEU A 192 13.82 -24.01 -5.61
N HIS A 193 12.67 -23.75 -5.02
CA HIS A 193 11.61 -24.74 -4.81
C HIS A 193 10.30 -24.29 -5.44
N ALA A 194 9.45 -25.24 -5.81
CA ALA A 194 8.06 -24.97 -6.14
C ALA A 194 7.19 -25.08 -4.89
N PHE A 195 6.10 -24.32 -4.82
CA PHE A 195 5.04 -24.61 -3.87
C PHE A 195 4.34 -25.94 -4.22
N PRO A 196 3.64 -26.60 -3.29
CA PRO A 196 2.78 -27.73 -3.59
C PRO A 196 1.79 -27.42 -4.72
N ALA A 197 1.43 -28.42 -5.52
CA ALA A 197 0.63 -28.23 -6.73
C ALA A 197 -0.71 -27.52 -6.47
N ASP A 198 -1.40 -27.88 -5.39
CA ASP A 198 -2.65 -27.21 -4.97
C ASP A 198 -2.47 -25.74 -4.66
N ARG A 199 -1.32 -25.35 -4.09
CA ARG A 199 -0.98 -23.93 -3.85
C ARG A 199 -0.59 -23.22 -5.14
N VAL A 200 0.04 -23.89 -6.09
CA VAL A 200 0.34 -23.34 -7.41
C VAL A 200 -0.96 -23.05 -8.15
N ASP A 201 -1.86 -24.03 -8.25
CA ASP A 201 -3.16 -23.87 -8.91
C ASP A 201 -3.96 -22.71 -8.28
N PHE A 202 -3.96 -22.63 -6.95
CA PHE A 202 -4.62 -21.54 -6.23
C PHE A 202 -3.99 -20.18 -6.54
N ALA A 203 -2.66 -20.09 -6.58
CA ALA A 203 -1.94 -18.87 -6.91
C ALA A 203 -2.24 -18.40 -8.35
N GLU A 204 -2.30 -19.33 -9.31
CA GLU A 204 -2.63 -19.02 -10.71
C GLU A 204 -4.05 -18.47 -10.86
N HIS A 205 -5.04 -19.07 -10.18
CA HIS A 205 -6.41 -18.55 -10.18
C HIS A 205 -6.51 -17.17 -9.54
N HIS A 206 -5.78 -16.93 -8.44
CA HIS A 206 -5.71 -15.60 -7.83
C HIS A 206 -5.05 -14.58 -8.75
N ASN A 207 -3.97 -14.96 -9.43
CA ASN A 207 -3.27 -14.08 -10.34
C ASN A 207 -4.14 -13.67 -11.53
N ALA A 208 -4.94 -14.60 -12.08
CA ALA A 208 -5.89 -14.26 -13.14
C ALA A 208 -6.96 -13.24 -12.68
N ALA A 209 -7.45 -13.39 -11.44
CA ALA A 209 -8.38 -12.42 -10.86
C ALA A 209 -7.71 -11.06 -10.56
N LEU A 210 -6.46 -11.05 -10.12
CA LEU A 210 -5.67 -9.85 -9.90
C LEU A 210 -5.39 -9.11 -11.21
N ASP A 211 -5.00 -9.83 -12.27
CA ASP A 211 -4.79 -9.24 -13.60
C ASP A 211 -6.04 -8.53 -14.09
N HIS A 212 -7.20 -9.18 -13.98
CA HIS A 212 -8.48 -8.55 -14.33
C HIS A 212 -8.76 -7.28 -13.50
N ALA A 213 -8.53 -7.34 -12.18
CA ALA A 213 -8.75 -6.20 -11.30
C ALA A 213 -7.79 -5.03 -11.60
N TYR A 214 -6.50 -5.31 -11.87
CA TYR A 214 -5.53 -4.31 -12.31
C TYR A 214 -5.95 -3.66 -13.65
N ASP A 215 -6.35 -4.46 -14.63
CA ASP A 215 -6.82 -3.96 -15.93
C ASP A 215 -8.03 -3.02 -15.80
N VAL A 216 -8.98 -3.36 -14.92
CA VAL A 216 -10.16 -2.48 -14.68
C VAL A 216 -9.72 -1.19 -14.00
N LEU A 217 -8.85 -1.26 -13.01
CA LEU A 217 -8.34 -0.08 -12.30
C LEU A 217 -7.55 0.83 -13.24
N GLU A 218 -6.67 0.28 -14.09
CA GLU A 218 -5.91 1.04 -15.08
C GLU A 218 -6.83 1.76 -16.08
N ARG A 219 -7.84 1.07 -16.59
CA ARG A 219 -8.85 1.69 -17.47
C ARG A 219 -9.61 2.81 -16.75
N GLY A 220 -9.99 2.59 -15.48
CA GLY A 220 -10.66 3.60 -14.67
C GLY A 220 -9.80 4.86 -14.44
N LEU A 221 -8.47 4.69 -14.38
CA LEU A 221 -7.51 5.79 -14.31
C LEU A 221 -7.14 6.38 -15.69
N GLY A 222 -7.83 5.94 -16.76
CA GLY A 222 -7.62 6.43 -18.12
C GLY A 222 -6.26 6.06 -18.72
N GLY A 223 -5.62 4.99 -18.25
CA GLY A 223 -4.29 4.56 -18.68
C GLY A 223 -3.17 5.56 -18.35
N ARG A 224 -3.39 6.49 -17.45
CA ARG A 224 -2.43 7.55 -17.09
C ARG A 224 -1.60 7.25 -15.84
N ALA A 225 -1.98 6.25 -15.06
CA ALA A 225 -1.22 5.79 -13.92
C ALA A 225 0.12 5.19 -14.36
N ALA A 226 1.16 5.40 -13.56
CA ALA A 226 2.43 4.70 -13.77
C ALA A 226 2.34 3.26 -13.21
N THR A 227 3.20 2.35 -13.69
CA THR A 227 3.18 0.96 -13.25
C THR A 227 4.54 0.49 -12.73
N ILE A 228 4.50 -0.35 -11.70
CA ILE A 228 5.61 -1.20 -11.29
C ILE A 228 5.18 -2.63 -11.64
N ALA A 229 5.63 -3.10 -12.81
CA ALA A 229 5.44 -4.48 -13.24
C ALA A 229 6.82 -5.12 -13.43
N LEU A 230 7.05 -6.25 -12.78
CA LEU A 230 8.28 -7.01 -12.86
C LEU A 230 8.02 -8.35 -13.55
N ASP A 231 9.05 -8.91 -14.22
CA ASP A 231 8.94 -10.21 -14.89
C ASP A 231 8.65 -11.33 -13.90
N ARG A 232 7.43 -11.90 -13.95
CA ARG A 232 6.97 -12.98 -13.06
C ARG A 232 7.87 -14.21 -13.10
N GLY A 233 8.50 -14.51 -14.23
CA GLY A 233 9.40 -15.65 -14.39
C GLY A 233 10.67 -15.53 -13.55
N ARG A 234 11.00 -14.33 -13.09
CA ARG A 234 12.20 -14.00 -12.30
C ARG A 234 11.90 -13.60 -10.86
N GLN A 235 10.66 -13.81 -10.41
CA GLN A 235 10.22 -13.44 -9.08
C GLN A 235 9.99 -14.69 -8.23
N PHE A 236 10.35 -14.60 -6.95
CA PHE A 236 10.26 -15.71 -6.02
C PHE A 236 9.78 -15.20 -4.66
N ALA A 237 9.03 -16.05 -3.96
CA ALA A 237 8.80 -15.87 -2.54
C ALA A 237 10.08 -16.24 -1.76
N ASP A 238 10.16 -15.82 -0.51
CA ASP A 238 11.29 -16.06 0.39
C ASP A 238 10.87 -16.96 1.53
N ALA A 239 11.49 -18.15 1.65
CA ALA A 239 11.27 -19.08 2.76
C ALA A 239 11.66 -18.47 4.12
N ARG A 240 12.59 -17.50 4.11
CA ARG A 240 13.11 -16.82 5.30
C ARG A 240 12.50 -15.45 5.55
N HIS A 241 11.39 -15.18 4.87
CA HIS A 241 10.71 -13.90 5.06
C HIS A 241 10.27 -13.75 6.53
N ARG A 242 10.43 -12.54 7.09
CA ARG A 242 10.11 -12.25 8.51
C ARG A 242 8.68 -12.60 8.94
N TRP A 243 7.74 -12.67 8.00
CA TRP A 243 6.34 -13.05 8.23
C TRP A 243 6.05 -14.51 7.89
N GLY A 244 7.08 -15.32 7.59
CA GLY A 244 6.97 -16.69 7.13
C GLY A 244 6.80 -16.80 5.61
N LEU A 245 6.83 -18.06 5.11
CA LEU A 245 6.71 -18.37 3.70
C LEU A 245 5.25 -18.24 3.24
N GLU A 246 5.01 -17.24 2.41
CA GLU A 246 3.75 -17.08 1.68
C GLU A 246 4.02 -16.71 0.22
N PRO A 247 3.14 -17.05 -0.74
CA PRO A 247 3.36 -16.75 -2.16
C PRO A 247 3.55 -15.27 -2.49
N TYR A 248 3.15 -14.37 -1.62
CA TYR A 248 3.28 -12.91 -1.75
C TYR A 248 4.32 -12.31 -0.78
N HIS A 249 5.13 -13.12 -0.12
CA HIS A 249 6.28 -12.67 0.67
C HIS A 249 7.55 -12.82 -0.16
N TYR A 250 7.92 -11.76 -0.86
CA TYR A 250 8.95 -11.79 -1.89
C TYR A 250 10.37 -11.74 -1.35
N ASP A 251 11.30 -12.22 -2.17
CA ASP A 251 12.72 -12.17 -1.86
C ASP A 251 13.30 -10.73 -1.96
N ALA A 252 14.51 -10.57 -1.45
CA ALA A 252 15.21 -9.28 -1.45
C ALA A 252 15.46 -8.73 -2.87
N ASN A 253 15.62 -9.59 -3.87
CA ASN A 253 15.84 -9.18 -5.25
C ASN A 253 14.60 -8.50 -5.84
N TYR A 254 13.42 -9.08 -5.56
CA TYR A 254 12.16 -8.43 -5.93
C TYR A 254 12.04 -7.05 -5.29
N ASN A 255 12.24 -6.97 -3.97
CA ASN A 255 12.09 -5.73 -3.22
C ASN A 255 13.07 -4.66 -3.72
N ALA A 256 14.32 -5.01 -4.03
CA ALA A 256 15.30 -4.09 -4.58
C ALA A 256 14.89 -3.57 -5.97
N ALA A 257 14.41 -4.47 -6.85
CA ALA A 257 13.97 -4.10 -8.20
C ALA A 257 12.72 -3.20 -8.17
N ALA A 258 11.71 -3.56 -7.38
CA ALA A 258 10.48 -2.78 -7.22
C ALA A 258 10.76 -1.40 -6.61
N LEU A 259 11.62 -1.32 -5.59
CA LEU A 259 12.07 -0.06 -4.99
C LEU A 259 12.82 0.82 -6.01
N GLY A 260 13.67 0.22 -6.85
CA GLY A 260 14.36 0.93 -7.93
C GLY A 260 13.37 1.58 -8.91
N ARG A 261 12.31 0.85 -9.29
CA ARG A 261 11.23 1.38 -10.13
C ARG A 261 10.45 2.49 -9.44
N LEU A 262 10.06 2.28 -8.18
CA LEU A 262 9.35 3.29 -7.38
C LEU A 262 10.14 4.61 -7.34
N ARG A 263 11.44 4.55 -7.02
CA ARG A 263 12.31 5.73 -6.98
C ARG A 263 12.40 6.46 -8.32
N ALA A 264 12.52 5.71 -9.41
CA ALA A 264 12.58 6.29 -10.76
C ALA A 264 11.29 7.02 -11.13
N LEU A 265 10.13 6.58 -10.60
CA LEU A 265 8.83 7.21 -10.84
C LEU A 265 8.63 8.46 -9.99
N VAL A 266 8.91 8.40 -8.68
CA VAL A 266 8.61 9.50 -7.75
C VAL A 266 9.63 10.66 -7.82
N ASN A 267 10.76 10.48 -8.47
CA ASN A 267 11.79 11.52 -8.66
C ASN A 267 11.69 12.20 -10.03
N ARG A 268 10.67 11.90 -10.82
CA ARG A 268 10.35 12.61 -12.08
C ARG A 268 9.59 13.90 -11.78
#